data_b6b5fdb5ee816c2cbab5d42685371321
#
_entry.id   b6b5fdb5ee816c2cbab5d42685371321
#
_cell.length_a   1.000
_cell.length_b   1.000
_cell.length_c   1.000
_cell.angle_alpha   90.00
_cell.angle_beta   90.00
_cell.angle_gamma   90.00
#
_symmetry.space_group_name_H-M   'P 1'
#
loop_
_entity.id
_entity.type
_entity.pdbx_description
1 polymer ?
#
loop_
_entity_poly.entity_id
_entity_poly.type
_entity_poly.pdbx_seq_one_letter_code
_entity_poly.pdbx_strand_id
1 'polypeptide(L)'
;MQFRFLISGFDTIECAYWLMQKPGLSDTPFDFTVLGVEKEILRASKSKRPTWIRLGTEEFLLASHGTGSGYAFLLENDVFSVQCGEFNKPNFFVAFRSFALWHIGAQALHQRFLTWAGSVGMVPYRPEKLSRVDLTFDYQIPEIDFDEDSFISMADKDAQHRKDGRVQTFRFGSGDLVLRVYNKCDEIEEKSAKSWFYTLWGVESGVWRIEWQTRKEILKRFGIRTLEDLAERQGDLLRYLVNDHTTLRISGGDSNRSRWPLHSLWIDLQQRIEAMEGLGVVRECDPQTMLDERLIRLGTSVYGYMKRLAAIYCLKSSNNKIGLEEAMEKLSKLLNRIHDPLNWDGDVQRRIDEMRLGQR
;
A
#
# COMPACT_ATOMS: atom_id res chain seq x y z
N MET A 1 -7.52 25.95 11.86
CA MET A 1 -7.80 24.87 10.87
C MET A 1 -8.85 23.92 11.40
N GLN A 2 -9.77 23.45 10.54
CA GLN A 2 -10.71 22.39 10.88
C GLN A 2 -10.15 21.06 10.36
N PHE A 3 -10.01 20.08 11.22
CA PHE A 3 -9.56 18.74 10.86
C PHE A 3 -10.31 17.67 11.66
N ARG A 4 -10.34 16.45 11.17
CA ARG A 4 -10.89 15.28 11.86
C ARG A 4 -9.95 14.10 11.66
N PHE A 5 -9.54 13.47 12.75
CA PHE A 5 -8.84 12.20 12.69
C PHE A 5 -9.75 11.11 12.12
N LEU A 6 -9.21 10.27 11.27
CA LEU A 6 -9.93 9.17 10.66
C LEU A 6 -9.45 7.83 11.22
N ILE A 7 -8.18 7.51 10.98
CA ILE A 7 -7.62 6.18 11.32
C ILE A 7 -6.09 6.23 11.36
N SER A 8 -5.49 5.29 12.06
CA SER A 8 -4.04 5.08 12.07
C SER A 8 -3.72 3.59 11.96
N GLY A 9 -2.53 3.27 11.44
CA GLY A 9 -2.09 1.88 11.29
C GLY A 9 -0.79 1.76 10.52
N PHE A 10 -0.53 0.56 10.01
CA PHE A 10 0.65 0.25 9.21
C PHE A 10 0.29 0.19 7.72
N ASP A 11 1.02 0.92 6.86
CA ASP A 11 0.86 0.84 5.40
C ASP A 11 1.83 -0.18 4.77
N THR A 12 2.98 -0.40 5.39
CA THR A 12 3.99 -1.37 4.95
C THR A 12 4.71 -1.97 6.14
N ILE A 13 4.90 -3.28 6.13
CA ILE A 13 5.83 -3.99 7.01
C ILE A 13 6.65 -4.94 6.14
N GLU A 14 7.98 -4.84 6.25
CA GLU A 14 8.93 -5.73 5.57
C GLU A 14 9.72 -6.51 6.61
N CYS A 15 9.72 -7.84 6.46
CA CYS A 15 10.39 -8.77 7.37
C CYS A 15 11.36 -9.68 6.63
N ALA A 16 12.50 -9.92 7.24
CA ALA A 16 13.46 -10.94 6.84
C ALA A 16 13.21 -12.22 7.64
N TYR A 17 13.08 -13.36 6.96
CA TYR A 17 12.91 -14.67 7.57
C TYR A 17 14.04 -15.60 7.18
N TRP A 18 14.40 -16.49 8.12
CA TRP A 18 15.36 -17.57 7.93
C TRP A 18 14.63 -18.89 8.10
N LEU A 19 14.25 -19.49 7.00
CA LEU A 19 13.53 -20.74 6.96
C LEU A 19 14.46 -21.89 6.59
N MET A 20 14.24 -23.06 7.18
CA MET A 20 14.91 -24.29 6.81
C MET A 20 13.87 -25.40 6.61
N GLN A 21 14.24 -26.42 5.88
CA GLN A 21 13.43 -27.62 5.75
C GLN A 21 13.20 -28.26 7.12
N LYS A 22 11.96 -28.63 7.40
CA LYS A 22 11.63 -29.33 8.66
C LYS A 22 12.37 -30.66 8.71
N PRO A 23 13.13 -30.92 9.78
CA PRO A 23 13.85 -32.19 9.93
C PRO A 23 12.90 -33.39 9.86
N GLY A 24 13.31 -34.47 9.14
CA GLY A 24 12.55 -35.71 9.04
C GLY A 24 11.46 -35.75 7.96
N LEU A 25 11.30 -34.69 7.17
CA LEU A 25 10.47 -34.72 5.96
C LEU A 25 11.32 -35.19 4.77
N SER A 26 10.95 -36.30 4.15
CA SER A 26 11.60 -36.84 2.93
C SER A 26 11.18 -36.07 1.67
N ASP A 27 9.93 -35.61 1.61
CA ASP A 27 9.39 -34.86 0.48
C ASP A 27 9.02 -33.43 0.93
N THR A 28 9.69 -32.43 0.36
CA THR A 28 9.38 -31.02 0.63
C THR A 28 8.51 -30.46 -0.48
N PRO A 29 7.32 -29.94 -0.14
CA PRO A 29 6.46 -29.24 -1.10
C PRO A 29 7.09 -27.94 -1.61
N PHE A 30 8.14 -27.41 -0.94
CA PHE A 30 8.86 -26.22 -1.38
C PHE A 30 10.25 -26.61 -1.87
N ASP A 31 10.42 -26.58 -3.19
CA ASP A 31 11.68 -26.91 -3.87
C ASP A 31 12.08 -25.76 -4.79
N PHE A 32 13.22 -25.16 -4.50
CA PHE A 32 13.80 -24.08 -5.32
C PHE A 32 14.14 -24.56 -6.75
N THR A 33 14.44 -25.85 -6.94
CA THR A 33 14.72 -26.43 -8.27
C THR A 33 13.46 -26.43 -9.11
N VAL A 34 12.33 -26.85 -8.53
CA VAL A 34 11.02 -26.84 -9.20
C VAL A 34 10.61 -25.41 -9.57
N LEU A 35 10.75 -24.47 -8.63
CA LEU A 35 10.52 -23.05 -8.92
C LEU A 35 11.42 -22.51 -10.02
N GLY A 36 12.67 -22.99 -10.09
CA GLY A 36 13.63 -22.66 -11.13
C GLY A 36 13.16 -23.11 -12.51
N VAL A 37 12.66 -24.34 -12.63
CA VAL A 37 12.11 -24.88 -13.87
C VAL A 37 10.90 -24.08 -14.34
N GLU A 38 9.94 -23.83 -13.46
CA GLU A 38 8.75 -23.01 -13.77
C GLU A 38 9.13 -21.62 -14.25
N LYS A 39 10.07 -20.98 -13.57
CA LYS A 39 10.58 -19.65 -13.95
C LYS A 39 11.25 -19.66 -15.33
N GLU A 40 12.03 -20.67 -15.68
CA GLU A 40 12.67 -20.77 -17.02
C GLU A 40 11.62 -21.01 -18.10
N ILE A 41 10.58 -21.78 -17.84
CA ILE A 41 9.42 -21.93 -18.74
C ILE A 41 8.79 -20.56 -19.01
N LEU A 42 8.57 -19.77 -17.95
CA LEU A 42 8.03 -18.41 -18.07
C LEU A 42 8.94 -17.48 -18.88
N ARG A 43 10.25 -17.55 -18.65
CA ARG A 43 11.25 -16.78 -19.40
C ARG A 43 11.29 -17.11 -20.89
N ALA A 44 11.14 -18.38 -21.22
CA ALA A 44 11.08 -18.85 -22.59
C ALA A 44 9.75 -18.50 -23.29
N SER A 45 8.70 -18.22 -22.55
CA SER A 45 7.42 -17.80 -23.11
C SER A 45 7.51 -16.41 -23.75
N LYS A 46 6.84 -16.21 -24.90
CA LYS A 46 6.81 -14.90 -25.59
C LYS A 46 6.23 -13.78 -24.72
N SER A 47 5.26 -14.12 -23.88
CA SER A 47 4.56 -13.14 -23.05
C SER A 47 5.31 -12.73 -21.80
N LYS A 48 6.19 -13.61 -21.28
CA LYS A 48 6.88 -13.44 -19.99
C LYS A 48 5.95 -13.07 -18.83
N ARG A 49 4.65 -13.39 -18.96
CA ARG A 49 3.64 -13.06 -17.95
C ARG A 49 3.84 -13.93 -16.71
N PRO A 50 3.65 -13.38 -15.50
CA PRO A 50 3.61 -14.18 -14.29
C PRO A 50 2.56 -15.29 -14.39
N THR A 51 2.80 -16.42 -13.73
CA THR A 51 1.83 -17.53 -13.68
C THR A 51 1.45 -17.81 -12.24
N TRP A 52 0.19 -18.22 -12.05
CA TRP A 52 -0.29 -18.70 -10.76
C TRP A 52 0.28 -20.08 -10.46
N ILE A 53 0.88 -20.23 -9.28
CA ILE A 53 1.35 -21.49 -8.73
C ILE A 53 0.77 -21.69 -7.35
N ARG A 54 0.39 -22.92 -7.02
CA ARG A 54 -0.04 -23.27 -5.68
C ARG A 54 1.13 -23.83 -4.88
N LEU A 55 1.41 -23.21 -3.74
CA LEU A 55 2.45 -23.63 -2.80
C LEU A 55 1.80 -23.82 -1.43
N GLY A 56 1.57 -25.08 -1.05
CA GLY A 56 0.90 -25.40 0.20
C GLY A 56 -0.52 -24.79 0.28
N THR A 57 -0.73 -23.98 1.31
CA THR A 57 -2.03 -23.35 1.59
C THR A 57 -2.27 -22.04 0.82
N GLU A 58 -1.28 -21.51 0.12
CA GLU A 58 -1.40 -20.21 -0.60
C GLU A 58 -1.15 -20.39 -2.09
N GLU A 59 -1.76 -19.50 -2.88
CA GLU A 59 -1.48 -19.32 -4.30
C GLU A 59 -0.67 -18.04 -4.52
N PHE A 60 0.29 -18.09 -5.42
CA PHE A 60 1.15 -16.97 -5.76
C PHE A 60 1.31 -16.81 -7.27
N LEU A 61 1.44 -15.58 -7.70
CA LEU A 61 1.99 -15.24 -9.00
C LEU A 61 3.52 -15.36 -8.94
N LEU A 62 4.08 -16.30 -9.69
CA LEU A 62 5.53 -16.42 -9.89
C LEU A 62 5.97 -15.48 -11.01
N ALA A 63 6.90 -14.58 -10.69
CA ALA A 63 7.49 -13.69 -11.68
C ALA A 63 8.54 -14.41 -12.55
N SER A 64 8.63 -14.02 -13.81
CA SER A 64 9.65 -14.55 -14.75
C SER A 64 11.08 -14.05 -14.47
N HIS A 65 11.24 -13.10 -13.54
CA HIS A 65 12.52 -12.47 -13.20
C HIS A 65 12.82 -12.59 -11.70
N GLY A 66 14.05 -12.35 -11.32
CA GLY A 66 14.47 -12.16 -9.94
C GLY A 66 14.27 -10.71 -9.50
N THR A 67 14.68 -10.41 -8.28
CA THR A 67 14.53 -9.07 -7.70
C THR A 67 15.82 -8.25 -7.81
N GLY A 68 15.70 -6.92 -7.79
CA GLY A 68 16.86 -6.01 -7.75
C GLY A 68 17.72 -6.16 -6.50
N SER A 69 17.17 -6.76 -5.42
CA SER A 69 17.88 -7.11 -4.19
C SER A 69 18.63 -8.45 -4.26
N GLY A 70 18.63 -9.12 -5.41
CA GLY A 70 19.42 -10.33 -5.65
C GLY A 70 18.73 -11.64 -5.25
N TYR A 71 17.43 -11.62 -4.98
CA TYR A 71 16.67 -12.87 -4.79
C TYR A 71 16.30 -13.48 -6.14
N ALA A 72 16.45 -14.80 -6.21
CA ALA A 72 16.15 -15.53 -7.44
C ALA A 72 14.67 -15.52 -7.80
N PHE A 73 13.77 -15.54 -6.81
CA PHE A 73 12.35 -15.68 -7.01
C PHE A 73 11.57 -14.52 -6.38
N LEU A 74 10.50 -14.10 -7.07
CA LEU A 74 9.48 -13.19 -6.58
C LEU A 74 8.12 -13.89 -6.71
N LEU A 75 7.46 -14.07 -5.56
CA LEU A 75 6.16 -14.67 -5.41
C LEU A 75 5.20 -13.63 -4.83
N GLU A 76 4.08 -13.39 -5.47
CA GLU A 76 3.17 -12.33 -5.06
C GLU A 76 1.72 -12.81 -5.00
N ASN A 77 0.99 -12.35 -3.99
CA ASN A 77 -0.46 -12.47 -3.91
C ASN A 77 -1.07 -11.20 -3.28
N ASP A 78 -2.34 -11.22 -2.94
CA ASP A 78 -3.06 -10.11 -2.31
C ASP A 78 -2.58 -9.80 -0.88
N VAL A 79 -1.91 -10.74 -0.24
CA VAL A 79 -1.46 -10.67 1.16
C VAL A 79 0.03 -10.37 1.27
N PHE A 80 0.85 -11.04 0.45
CA PHE A 80 2.30 -11.05 0.53
C PHE A 80 2.99 -10.70 -0.78
N SER A 81 4.15 -10.06 -0.67
CA SER A 81 5.20 -10.08 -1.69
C SER A 81 6.41 -10.79 -1.09
N VAL A 82 6.73 -11.97 -1.57
CA VAL A 82 7.78 -12.85 -1.05
C VAL A 82 8.94 -12.90 -2.05
N GLN A 83 10.08 -12.39 -1.64
CA GLN A 83 11.34 -12.57 -2.34
C GLN A 83 12.09 -13.72 -1.68
N CYS A 84 12.50 -14.72 -2.44
CA CYS A 84 13.19 -15.87 -1.86
C CYS A 84 14.30 -16.41 -2.78
N GLY A 85 15.23 -17.13 -2.14
CA GLY A 85 16.33 -17.77 -2.85
C GLY A 85 17.14 -18.66 -1.93
N GLU A 86 17.57 -19.81 -2.45
CA GLU A 86 18.26 -20.88 -1.72
C GLU A 86 19.52 -20.39 -1.00
N PHE A 87 20.31 -19.54 -1.70
CA PHE A 87 21.64 -19.10 -1.21
C PHE A 87 21.60 -17.73 -0.52
N ASN A 88 20.43 -17.08 -0.47
CA ASN A 88 20.28 -15.80 0.19
C ASN A 88 20.26 -15.94 1.73
N LYS A 89 20.76 -14.91 2.42
CA LYS A 89 20.76 -14.84 3.90
C LYS A 89 20.31 -13.43 4.33
N PRO A 90 19.02 -13.22 4.66
CA PRO A 90 17.91 -14.19 4.83
C PRO A 90 17.53 -14.86 3.51
N ASN A 91 16.97 -16.07 3.59
CA ASN A 91 16.51 -16.77 2.37
C ASN A 91 15.08 -16.41 1.97
N PHE A 92 14.32 -15.72 2.85
CA PHE A 92 13.03 -15.14 2.55
C PHE A 92 12.99 -13.69 3.02
N PHE A 93 12.49 -12.81 2.16
CA PHE A 93 12.21 -11.42 2.48
C PHE A 93 10.76 -11.14 2.08
N VAL A 94 9.96 -10.73 3.05
CA VAL A 94 8.50 -10.66 2.91
C VAL A 94 8.02 -9.26 3.18
N ALA A 95 7.29 -8.68 2.24
CA ALA A 95 6.53 -7.48 2.46
C ALA A 95 5.05 -7.82 2.63
N PHE A 96 4.44 -7.37 3.71
CA PHE A 96 3.00 -7.47 3.93
C PHE A 96 2.30 -6.39 3.13
N ARG A 97 1.28 -6.78 2.37
CA ARG A 97 0.53 -5.85 1.52
C ARG A 97 -0.31 -4.90 2.38
N SER A 98 -0.36 -3.65 1.96
CA SER A 98 -1.10 -2.59 2.65
C SER A 98 -2.56 -2.99 2.95
N PHE A 99 -3.29 -3.49 1.95
CA PHE A 99 -4.65 -3.97 2.12
C PHE A 99 -4.77 -4.99 3.27
N ALA A 100 -3.92 -6.01 3.24
CA ALA A 100 -3.93 -7.06 4.25
C ALA A 100 -3.55 -6.52 5.65
N LEU A 101 -2.58 -5.59 5.74
CA LEU A 101 -2.22 -4.94 7.00
C LEU A 101 -3.41 -4.21 7.64
N TRP A 102 -4.17 -3.47 6.84
CA TRP A 102 -5.31 -2.70 7.33
C TRP A 102 -6.54 -3.54 7.70
N HIS A 103 -6.72 -4.72 7.10
CA HIS A 103 -7.91 -5.56 7.30
C HIS A 103 -7.66 -6.77 8.20
N ILE A 104 -6.42 -7.27 8.24
CA ILE A 104 -6.07 -8.48 8.99
C ILE A 104 -5.18 -8.14 10.19
N GLY A 105 -4.27 -7.16 10.03
CA GLY A 105 -3.30 -6.76 11.05
C GLY A 105 -1.98 -7.52 10.98
N ALA A 106 -0.93 -6.88 11.48
CA ALA A 106 0.45 -7.34 11.34
C ALA A 106 0.71 -8.71 11.99
N GLN A 107 0.19 -8.92 13.20
CA GLN A 107 0.41 -10.17 13.96
C GLN A 107 -0.26 -11.38 13.27
N ALA A 108 -1.49 -11.21 12.82
CA ALA A 108 -2.22 -12.27 12.12
C ALA A 108 -1.58 -12.58 10.76
N LEU A 109 -1.06 -11.58 10.06
CA LEU A 109 -0.31 -11.79 8.82
C LEU A 109 1.00 -12.53 9.05
N HIS A 110 1.73 -12.19 10.10
CA HIS A 110 2.93 -12.93 10.50
C HIS A 110 2.62 -14.41 10.75
N GLN A 111 1.58 -14.68 11.54
CA GLN A 111 1.16 -16.05 11.83
C GLN A 111 0.69 -16.79 10.57
N ARG A 112 -0.02 -16.10 9.65
CA ARG A 112 -0.44 -16.67 8.35
C ARG A 112 0.78 -17.05 7.52
N PHE A 113 1.81 -16.19 7.46
CA PHE A 113 3.05 -16.50 6.76
C PHE A 113 3.76 -17.73 7.34
N LEU A 114 3.85 -17.84 8.68
CA LEU A 114 4.46 -19.01 9.34
C LEU A 114 3.65 -20.28 9.11
N THR A 115 2.33 -20.18 9.11
CA THR A 115 1.42 -21.30 8.79
C THR A 115 1.61 -21.78 7.36
N TRP A 116 1.70 -20.83 6.41
CA TRP A 116 2.04 -21.15 5.03
C TRP A 116 3.41 -21.84 4.93
N ALA A 117 4.45 -21.29 5.54
CA ALA A 117 5.78 -21.90 5.55
C ALA A 117 5.73 -23.34 6.06
N GLY A 118 5.01 -23.58 7.16
CA GLY A 118 4.77 -24.92 7.70
C GLY A 118 4.07 -25.87 6.72
N SER A 119 3.10 -25.35 5.94
CA SER A 119 2.35 -26.13 4.95
C SER A 119 3.21 -26.60 3.76
N VAL A 120 4.32 -25.92 3.51
CA VAL A 120 5.32 -26.28 2.50
C VAL A 120 6.58 -26.91 3.10
N GLY A 121 6.47 -27.42 4.34
CA GLY A 121 7.56 -28.15 5.00
C GLY A 121 8.72 -27.28 5.48
N MET A 122 8.55 -25.96 5.57
CA MET A 122 9.57 -25.03 6.04
C MET A 122 9.29 -24.58 7.46
N VAL A 123 10.33 -24.40 8.27
CA VAL A 123 10.24 -23.88 9.63
C VAL A 123 11.28 -22.79 9.88
N PRO A 124 10.98 -21.77 10.67
CA PRO A 124 11.97 -20.78 11.04
C PRO A 124 13.02 -21.40 11.97
N TYR A 125 14.31 -21.12 11.74
CA TYR A 125 15.39 -21.55 12.62
C TYR A 125 15.99 -20.40 13.43
N ARG A 126 15.47 -19.21 13.26
CA ARG A 126 15.68 -18.03 14.11
C ARG A 126 14.50 -17.06 13.97
N PRO A 127 14.31 -16.11 14.92
CA PRO A 127 13.30 -15.08 14.83
C PRO A 127 13.44 -14.25 13.54
N GLU A 128 12.33 -13.77 13.03
CA GLU A 128 12.28 -12.80 11.94
C GLU A 128 12.98 -11.49 12.35
N LYS A 129 13.32 -10.68 11.36
CA LYS A 129 13.82 -9.34 11.59
C LYS A 129 13.07 -8.32 10.74
N LEU A 130 12.56 -7.30 11.40
CA LEU A 130 12.00 -6.14 10.75
C LEU A 130 13.04 -5.40 9.95
N SER A 131 12.70 -5.05 8.72
CA SER A 131 13.51 -4.27 7.80
C SER A 131 12.94 -2.87 7.56
N ARG A 132 11.60 -2.77 7.53
CA ARG A 132 10.86 -1.53 7.32
C ARG A 132 9.50 -1.61 7.97
N VAL A 133 9.09 -0.48 8.55
CA VAL A 133 7.74 -0.24 9.07
C VAL A 133 7.31 1.16 8.65
N ASP A 134 6.16 1.26 7.98
CA ASP A 134 5.53 2.54 7.65
C ASP A 134 4.32 2.73 8.56
N LEU A 135 4.44 3.70 9.46
CA LEU A 135 3.42 4.09 10.45
C LEU A 135 2.64 5.27 9.90
N THR A 136 1.30 5.20 9.90
CA THR A 136 0.45 6.20 9.25
C THR A 136 -0.67 6.69 10.13
N PHE A 137 -1.02 7.98 9.94
CA PHE A 137 -2.15 8.66 10.57
C PHE A 137 -2.88 9.45 9.50
N ASP A 138 -4.17 9.16 9.31
CA ASP A 138 -5.00 9.79 8.30
C ASP A 138 -5.95 10.79 8.95
N TYR A 139 -5.95 12.01 8.41
CA TYR A 139 -6.80 13.10 8.84
C TYR A 139 -7.60 13.66 7.68
N GLN A 140 -8.87 13.92 7.90
CA GLN A 140 -9.63 14.75 6.98
C GLN A 140 -9.30 16.21 7.26
N ILE A 141 -8.69 16.88 6.27
CA ILE A 141 -8.28 18.29 6.31
C ILE A 141 -8.76 18.90 4.99
N PRO A 142 -9.91 19.59 4.99
CA PRO A 142 -10.46 20.17 3.75
C PRO A 142 -9.52 21.20 3.11
N GLU A 143 -8.84 22.00 3.93
CA GLU A 143 -7.89 23.01 3.50
C GLU A 143 -6.73 23.08 4.50
N ILE A 144 -5.49 23.00 4.00
CA ILE A 144 -4.30 23.14 4.83
C ILE A 144 -3.98 24.61 5.05
N ASP A 145 -3.60 24.98 6.28
CA ASP A 145 -3.16 26.32 6.70
C ASP A 145 -1.69 26.34 7.13
N PHE A 146 -0.90 25.40 6.64
CA PHE A 146 0.53 25.26 6.87
C PHE A 146 1.29 25.02 5.57
N ASP A 147 2.56 25.37 5.58
CA ASP A 147 3.53 25.21 4.50
C ASP A 147 4.78 24.44 4.96
N GLU A 148 5.81 24.36 4.12
CA GLU A 148 7.07 23.71 4.49
C GLU A 148 7.78 24.42 5.65
N ASP A 149 7.66 25.75 5.75
CA ASP A 149 8.28 26.55 6.81
C ASP A 149 7.63 26.34 8.17
N SER A 150 6.42 25.85 8.20
CA SER A 150 5.69 25.49 9.42
C SER A 150 6.24 24.22 10.09
N PHE A 151 7.02 23.41 9.38
CA PHE A 151 7.65 22.22 9.94
C PHE A 151 9.04 22.52 10.49
N ILE A 152 9.34 21.95 11.66
CA ILE A 152 10.69 21.91 12.23
C ILE A 152 11.09 20.44 12.31
N SER A 153 12.11 20.08 11.56
CA SER A 153 12.58 18.71 11.43
C SER A 153 14.08 18.61 11.70
N MET A 154 14.50 17.50 12.32
CA MET A 154 15.92 17.12 12.44
C MET A 154 16.47 16.49 11.15
N ALA A 155 15.65 16.36 10.10
CA ALA A 155 16.07 15.79 8.83
C ALA A 155 17.01 16.75 8.07
N ASP A 156 18.09 16.21 7.51
CA ASP A 156 19.07 16.98 6.71
C ASP A 156 18.53 17.38 5.32
N LYS A 157 17.44 16.76 4.88
CA LYS A 157 16.84 16.99 3.56
C LYS A 157 15.35 17.09 3.67
N ASP A 158 14.79 18.05 2.99
CA ASP A 158 13.35 18.24 2.79
C ASP A 158 13.04 18.39 1.29
N ALA A 159 11.80 18.19 0.94
CA ALA A 159 11.28 18.41 -0.39
C ALA A 159 9.77 18.65 -0.35
N GLN A 160 9.30 19.55 -1.21
CA GLN A 160 7.89 19.78 -1.44
C GLN A 160 7.53 19.41 -2.88
N HIS A 161 6.42 18.72 -3.06
CA HIS A 161 5.86 18.43 -4.38
C HIS A 161 4.57 19.21 -4.57
N ARG A 162 4.47 19.90 -5.72
CA ARG A 162 3.30 20.68 -6.11
C ARG A 162 2.76 20.19 -7.46
N LYS A 163 1.45 20.27 -7.62
CA LYS A 163 0.76 20.06 -8.90
C LYS A 163 -0.33 21.13 -9.05
N ASP A 164 -0.44 21.72 -10.21
CA ASP A 164 -1.43 22.75 -10.54
C ASP A 164 -1.47 23.89 -9.49
N GLY A 165 -0.28 24.29 -8.98
CA GLY A 165 -0.13 25.33 -7.97
C GLY A 165 -0.46 24.92 -6.54
N ARG A 166 -0.95 23.68 -6.31
CA ARG A 166 -1.31 23.16 -4.97
C ARG A 166 -0.23 22.24 -4.46
N VAL A 167 0.04 22.32 -3.15
CA VAL A 167 0.94 21.39 -2.48
C VAL A 167 0.24 20.04 -2.37
N GLN A 168 0.94 18.98 -2.78
CA GLN A 168 0.48 17.60 -2.64
C GLN A 168 1.27 16.83 -1.57
N THR A 169 2.54 17.17 -1.36
CA THR A 169 3.40 16.42 -0.45
C THR A 169 4.47 17.30 0.17
N PHE A 170 4.64 17.17 1.47
CA PHE A 170 5.84 17.57 2.22
C PHE A 170 6.61 16.31 2.59
N ARG A 171 7.91 16.31 2.39
CA ARG A 171 8.79 15.19 2.70
C ARG A 171 10.00 15.67 3.49
N PHE A 172 10.31 14.97 4.58
CA PHE A 172 11.47 15.22 5.43
C PHE A 172 12.28 13.94 5.61
N GLY A 173 13.56 14.02 5.33
CA GLY A 173 14.49 12.91 5.44
C GLY A 173 14.66 12.06 4.20
N SER A 174 15.64 11.19 4.28
CA SER A 174 16.01 10.22 3.25
C SER A 174 16.60 8.96 3.90
N GLY A 175 16.58 7.83 3.20
CA GLY A 175 17.17 6.58 3.70
C GLY A 175 16.37 5.94 4.83
N ASP A 176 16.92 5.93 6.05
CA ASP A 176 16.40 5.12 7.14
C ASP A 176 15.18 5.69 7.86
N LEU A 177 15.00 7.01 7.81
CA LEU A 177 13.85 7.70 8.38
C LEU A 177 13.34 8.75 7.41
N VAL A 178 12.08 8.63 7.04
CA VAL A 178 11.39 9.58 6.17
C VAL A 178 10.01 9.88 6.71
N LEU A 179 9.72 11.15 6.94
CA LEU A 179 8.35 11.64 7.14
C LEU A 179 7.79 12.12 5.81
N ARG A 180 6.55 11.75 5.53
CA ARG A 180 5.73 12.33 4.45
C ARG A 180 4.42 12.83 5.02
N VAL A 181 4.05 14.04 4.64
CA VAL A 181 2.71 14.59 4.89
C VAL A 181 2.12 14.91 3.53
N TYR A 182 1.09 14.20 3.12
CA TYR A 182 0.62 14.28 1.75
C TYR A 182 -0.90 14.06 1.60
N ASN A 183 -1.45 14.63 0.52
CA ASN A 183 -2.82 14.38 0.13
C ASN A 183 -2.97 12.93 -0.35
N LYS A 184 -3.60 12.10 0.46
CA LYS A 184 -3.75 10.66 0.17
C LYS A 184 -4.79 10.40 -0.91
N CYS A 185 -5.80 11.26 -1.06
CA CYS A 185 -6.77 11.13 -2.15
C CYS A 185 -6.09 11.33 -3.52
N ASP A 186 -5.26 12.37 -3.67
CA ASP A 186 -4.49 12.60 -4.90
C ASP A 186 -3.55 11.42 -5.20
N GLU A 187 -2.90 10.87 -4.17
CA GLU A 187 -2.00 9.72 -4.32
C GLU A 187 -2.75 8.47 -4.77
N ILE A 188 -3.96 8.23 -4.26
CA ILE A 188 -4.82 7.11 -4.69
C ILE A 188 -5.20 7.26 -6.16
N GLU A 189 -5.63 8.45 -6.57
CA GLU A 189 -6.07 8.71 -7.95
C GLU A 189 -4.93 8.62 -8.95
N GLU A 190 -3.74 9.13 -8.59
CA GLU A 190 -2.61 9.26 -9.51
C GLU A 190 -1.69 8.03 -9.55
N LYS A 191 -1.57 7.30 -8.44
CA LYS A 191 -0.50 6.30 -8.27
C LYS A 191 -0.97 4.94 -7.80
N SER A 192 -1.58 4.85 -6.61
CA SER A 192 -1.76 3.56 -5.95
C SER A 192 -3.07 2.87 -6.28
N ALA A 193 -4.08 3.64 -6.71
CA ALA A 193 -5.43 3.15 -6.97
C ALA A 193 -6.08 2.39 -5.77
N LYS A 194 -5.59 2.60 -4.54
CA LYS A 194 -6.07 1.96 -3.30
C LYS A 194 -7.42 2.54 -2.85
N SER A 195 -8.44 2.51 -3.71
CA SER A 195 -9.76 3.14 -3.49
C SER A 195 -10.50 2.60 -2.25
N TRP A 196 -10.15 1.42 -1.77
CA TRP A 196 -10.69 0.82 -0.55
C TRP A 196 -10.45 1.68 0.72
N PHE A 197 -9.50 2.61 0.70
CA PHE A 197 -9.34 3.57 1.80
C PHE A 197 -10.55 4.47 1.98
N TYR A 198 -11.27 4.83 0.91
CA TYR A 198 -12.48 5.66 1.03
C TYR A 198 -13.55 4.99 1.89
N THR A 199 -13.68 3.66 1.80
CA THR A 199 -14.55 2.87 2.67
C THR A 199 -14.09 2.91 4.12
N LEU A 200 -12.79 2.71 4.37
CA LEU A 200 -12.23 2.77 5.73
C LEU A 200 -12.40 4.15 6.38
N TRP A 201 -12.23 5.21 5.61
CA TRP A 201 -12.37 6.58 6.12
C TRP A 201 -13.83 7.03 6.26
N GLY A 202 -14.74 6.49 5.44
CA GLY A 202 -16.11 6.98 5.31
C GLY A 202 -16.19 8.38 4.69
N VAL A 203 -15.16 8.81 3.96
CA VAL A 203 -15.07 10.09 3.25
C VAL A 203 -14.29 9.91 1.95
N GLU A 204 -14.60 10.75 0.93
CA GLU A 204 -14.03 10.61 -0.42
C GLU A 204 -13.03 11.71 -0.80
N SER A 205 -12.82 12.71 0.06
CA SER A 205 -11.96 13.84 -0.26
C SER A 205 -11.33 14.49 0.97
N GLY A 206 -10.29 15.28 0.72
CA GLY A 206 -9.62 16.08 1.73
C GLY A 206 -8.86 15.26 2.76
N VAL A 207 -8.41 14.04 2.43
CA VAL A 207 -7.65 13.21 3.37
C VAL A 207 -6.17 13.43 3.18
N TRP A 208 -5.53 13.85 4.26
CA TRP A 208 -4.09 13.99 4.38
C TRP A 208 -3.53 12.89 5.26
N ARG A 209 -2.44 12.28 4.82
CA ARG A 209 -1.71 11.24 5.55
C ARG A 209 -0.41 11.79 6.08
N ILE A 210 -0.18 11.54 7.37
CA ILE A 210 1.11 11.70 8.04
C ILE A 210 1.72 10.30 8.12
N GLU A 211 2.85 10.06 7.44
CA GLU A 211 3.45 8.75 7.30
C GLU A 211 4.93 8.79 7.66
N TRP A 212 5.34 7.99 8.63
CA TRP A 212 6.76 7.74 8.92
C TRP A 212 7.18 6.40 8.35
N GLN A 213 8.09 6.44 7.40
CA GLN A 213 8.83 5.27 6.97
C GLN A 213 10.06 5.12 7.86
N THR A 214 10.12 4.03 8.62
CA THR A 214 11.24 3.69 9.48
C THR A 214 11.90 2.41 8.99
N ARG A 215 13.22 2.43 8.82
CA ARG A 215 14.00 1.28 8.39
C ARG A 215 14.82 0.71 9.53
N LYS A 216 15.45 -0.41 9.25
CA LYS A 216 16.19 -1.27 10.18
C LYS A 216 17.06 -0.53 11.18
N GLU A 217 17.82 0.49 10.75
CA GLU A 217 18.76 1.16 11.68
C GLU A 217 18.03 2.04 12.69
N ILE A 218 16.93 2.66 12.31
CA ILE A 218 16.07 3.40 13.25
C ILE A 218 15.36 2.44 14.21
N LEU A 219 14.72 1.40 13.67
CA LEU A 219 14.03 0.39 14.48
C LEU A 219 14.97 -0.20 15.54
N LYS A 220 16.20 -0.53 15.16
CA LYS A 220 17.21 -1.06 16.07
C LYS A 220 17.59 -0.11 17.22
N ARG A 221 17.61 1.22 16.99
CA ARG A 221 17.88 2.22 18.04
C ARG A 221 16.84 2.17 19.15
N PHE A 222 15.59 1.83 18.82
CA PHE A 222 14.49 1.66 19.77
C PHE A 222 14.34 0.23 20.28
N GLY A 223 15.30 -0.66 19.98
CA GLY A 223 15.26 -2.06 20.39
C GLY A 223 14.21 -2.89 19.63
N ILE A 224 13.66 -2.35 18.53
CA ILE A 224 12.64 -3.01 17.70
C ILE A 224 13.36 -3.84 16.64
N ARG A 225 13.29 -5.17 16.76
CA ARG A 225 13.92 -6.11 15.82
C ARG A 225 12.92 -7.10 15.24
N THR A 226 11.89 -7.45 16.02
CA THR A 226 10.83 -8.40 15.68
C THR A 226 9.47 -7.71 15.67
N LEU A 227 8.43 -8.40 15.23
CA LEU A 227 7.06 -7.91 15.35
C LEU A 227 6.59 -7.83 16.79
N GLU A 228 7.09 -8.70 17.65
CA GLU A 228 6.84 -8.65 19.10
C GLU A 228 7.44 -7.37 19.71
N ASP A 229 8.73 -7.09 19.44
CA ASP A 229 9.36 -5.83 19.86
C ASP A 229 8.59 -4.60 19.35
N LEU A 230 8.07 -4.66 18.11
CA LEU A 230 7.28 -3.57 17.55
C LEU A 230 6.00 -3.36 18.34
N ALA A 231 5.29 -4.44 18.69
CA ALA A 231 4.08 -4.36 19.50
C ALA A 231 4.32 -3.68 20.85
N GLU A 232 5.44 -4.01 21.48
CA GLU A 232 5.77 -3.49 22.80
C GLU A 232 6.33 -2.04 22.78
N ARG A 233 7.09 -1.68 21.74
CA ARG A 233 7.93 -0.47 21.73
C ARG A 233 7.56 0.58 20.70
N GLN A 234 6.52 0.36 19.89
CA GLN A 234 6.08 1.34 18.91
C GLN A 234 5.73 2.70 19.52
N GLY A 235 5.20 2.73 20.74
CA GLY A 235 4.88 3.96 21.45
C GLY A 235 6.10 4.83 21.70
N ASP A 236 7.24 4.24 22.08
CA ASP A 236 8.49 4.97 22.30
C ASP A 236 9.04 5.56 20.99
N LEU A 237 9.00 4.76 19.92
CA LEU A 237 9.37 5.21 18.59
C LEU A 237 8.48 6.37 18.12
N LEU A 238 7.16 6.23 18.26
CA LEU A 238 6.20 7.27 17.83
C LEU A 238 6.35 8.55 18.65
N ARG A 239 6.55 8.47 19.97
CA ARG A 239 6.81 9.65 20.80
C ARG A 239 8.04 10.41 20.35
N TYR A 240 9.15 9.70 20.07
CA TYR A 240 10.35 10.34 19.49
C TYR A 240 10.05 11.02 18.14
N LEU A 241 9.32 10.35 17.25
CA LEU A 241 9.03 10.86 15.90
C LEU A 241 8.22 12.16 15.94
N VAL A 242 7.24 12.29 16.85
CA VAL A 242 6.34 13.45 16.89
C VAL A 242 6.79 14.56 17.83
N ASN A 243 7.67 14.28 18.80
CA ASN A 243 8.13 15.27 19.76
C ASN A 243 9.51 15.83 19.39
N ASP A 244 10.41 14.92 18.99
CA ASP A 244 11.83 15.26 18.83
C ASP A 244 12.24 15.36 17.36
N HIS A 245 11.83 14.39 16.52
CA HIS A 245 12.30 14.34 15.13
C HIS A 245 11.66 15.43 14.26
N THR A 246 10.35 15.60 14.30
CA THR A 246 9.64 16.61 13.49
C THR A 246 8.43 17.12 14.22
N THR A 247 8.23 18.46 14.18
CA THR A 247 7.03 19.11 14.71
C THR A 247 6.44 20.05 13.67
N LEU A 248 5.10 20.16 13.67
CA LEU A 248 4.37 21.18 12.91
C LEU A 248 4.01 22.33 13.85
N ARG A 249 4.29 23.57 13.44
CA ARG A 249 4.13 24.77 14.25
C ARG A 249 3.37 25.86 13.53
N ILE A 250 2.78 26.74 14.29
CA ILE A 250 2.10 27.93 13.75
C ILE A 250 3.15 29.02 13.58
N SER A 251 3.28 29.55 12.36
CA SER A 251 4.21 30.65 12.07
C SER A 251 3.97 31.84 12.98
N GLY A 252 5.02 32.36 13.58
CA GLY A 252 5.01 33.48 14.51
C GLY A 252 6.08 34.53 14.19
N GLY A 253 6.06 35.66 14.89
CA GLY A 253 7.03 36.74 14.71
C GLY A 253 8.44 36.48 15.28
N ASP A 254 8.67 35.36 15.97
CA ASP A 254 10.00 35.00 16.50
C ASP A 254 10.85 34.37 15.39
N SER A 255 12.06 34.89 15.21
CA SER A 255 13.04 34.34 14.27
C SER A 255 13.48 32.93 14.61
N ASN A 256 13.39 32.53 15.89
CA ASN A 256 13.62 31.13 16.31
C ASN A 256 12.35 30.30 16.19
N ARG A 257 12.21 29.61 15.07
CA ARG A 257 11.04 28.78 14.73
C ARG A 257 10.76 27.69 15.79
N SER A 258 11.76 27.24 16.56
CA SER A 258 11.56 26.26 17.63
C SER A 258 10.71 26.76 18.80
N ARG A 259 10.53 28.07 18.93
CA ARG A 259 9.68 28.71 19.94
C ARG A 259 8.25 28.97 19.47
N TRP A 260 7.97 28.75 18.18
CA TRP A 260 6.62 28.88 17.67
C TRP A 260 5.69 27.90 18.35
N PRO A 261 4.43 28.25 18.61
CA PRO A 261 3.49 27.33 19.21
C PRO A 261 3.23 26.12 18.31
N LEU A 262 2.98 24.98 18.92
CA LEU A 262 2.59 23.77 18.17
C LEU A 262 1.27 24.01 17.45
N HIS A 263 1.19 23.49 16.25
CA HIS A 263 -0.03 23.48 15.46
C HIS A 263 -1.07 22.53 16.08
N SER A 264 -2.35 22.89 16.06
CA SER A 264 -3.42 22.09 16.66
C SER A 264 -3.51 20.64 16.12
N LEU A 265 -3.25 20.44 14.83
CA LEU A 265 -3.15 19.11 14.22
C LEU A 265 -2.04 18.28 14.88
N TRP A 266 -0.90 18.89 15.16
CA TRP A 266 0.23 18.18 15.76
C TRP A 266 0.00 17.86 17.24
N ILE A 267 -0.69 18.74 17.96
CA ILE A 267 -1.13 18.50 19.34
C ILE A 267 -2.08 17.29 19.39
N ASP A 268 -3.08 17.23 18.49
CA ASP A 268 -3.99 16.09 18.41
C ASP A 268 -3.24 14.79 18.10
N LEU A 269 -2.28 14.84 17.17
CA LEU A 269 -1.44 13.68 16.83
C LEU A 269 -0.61 13.19 18.04
N GLN A 270 0.02 14.09 18.78
CA GLN A 270 0.76 13.75 20.00
C GLN A 270 -0.15 13.11 21.05
N GLN A 271 -1.33 13.69 21.30
CA GLN A 271 -2.30 13.14 22.25
C GLN A 271 -2.79 11.74 21.85
N ARG A 272 -2.99 11.49 20.57
CA ARG A 272 -3.37 10.15 20.07
C ARG A 272 -2.29 9.12 20.27
N ILE A 273 -1.03 9.51 20.05
CA ILE A 273 0.11 8.62 20.25
C ILE A 273 0.28 8.28 21.74
N GLU A 274 0.06 9.22 22.64
CA GLU A 274 0.04 8.95 24.08
C GLU A 274 -1.07 7.98 24.50
N ALA A 275 -2.22 8.00 23.80
CA ALA A 275 -3.37 7.15 24.08
C ALA A 275 -3.35 5.81 23.32
N MET A 276 -2.36 5.57 22.44
CA MET A 276 -2.32 4.34 21.63
C MET A 276 -1.87 3.13 22.42
N GLU A 277 -2.68 2.07 22.31
CA GLU A 277 -2.35 0.72 22.77
C GLU A 277 -2.33 -0.24 21.55
N GLY A 278 -1.33 -1.12 21.48
CA GLY A 278 -1.24 -2.19 20.49
C GLY A 278 -0.75 -1.76 19.09
N LEU A 279 -0.98 -2.64 18.09
CA LEU A 279 -0.42 -2.58 16.73
C LEU A 279 -1.20 -1.70 15.75
N GLY A 280 -2.01 -0.76 16.19
CA GLY A 280 -2.85 0.09 15.35
C GLY A 280 -4.30 -0.38 15.26
N VAL A 281 -5.07 0.27 14.39
CA VAL A 281 -6.51 -0.03 14.20
C VAL A 281 -6.69 -1.01 13.06
N VAL A 282 -7.31 -2.16 13.36
CA VAL A 282 -7.73 -3.14 12.37
C VAL A 282 -9.25 -3.06 12.22
N ARG A 283 -9.75 -2.98 11.00
CA ARG A 283 -11.19 -3.05 10.70
C ARG A 283 -11.43 -4.24 9.79
N GLU A 284 -12.36 -5.09 10.20
CA GLU A 284 -12.85 -6.14 9.31
C GLU A 284 -13.61 -5.52 8.14
N CYS A 285 -13.29 -5.96 6.94
CA CYS A 285 -14.00 -5.59 5.74
C CYS A 285 -14.32 -6.85 4.95
N ASP A 286 -15.58 -7.01 4.58
CA ASP A 286 -15.99 -8.12 3.74
C ASP A 286 -15.51 -7.89 2.30
N PRO A 287 -14.67 -8.80 1.74
CA PRO A 287 -14.16 -8.67 0.37
C PRO A 287 -15.26 -8.54 -0.69
N GLN A 288 -16.42 -9.18 -0.47
CA GLN A 288 -17.54 -9.11 -1.41
C GLN A 288 -18.14 -7.71 -1.43
N THR A 289 -18.39 -7.11 -0.26
CA THR A 289 -18.87 -5.73 -0.15
C THR A 289 -17.94 -4.75 -0.86
N MET A 290 -16.62 -4.96 -0.77
CA MET A 290 -15.64 -4.12 -1.48
C MET A 290 -15.71 -4.27 -3.00
N LEU A 291 -15.91 -5.48 -3.51
CA LEU A 291 -16.09 -5.69 -4.95
C LEU A 291 -17.37 -5.00 -5.45
N ASP A 292 -18.46 -5.09 -4.69
CA ASP A 292 -19.72 -4.45 -5.03
C ASP A 292 -19.60 -2.92 -5.07
N GLU A 293 -18.89 -2.32 -4.09
CA GLU A 293 -18.59 -0.88 -4.10
C GLU A 293 -17.73 -0.46 -5.31
N ARG A 294 -16.73 -1.28 -5.66
CA ARG A 294 -15.90 -1.04 -6.86
C ARG A 294 -16.75 -1.08 -8.13
N LEU A 295 -17.68 -2.02 -8.24
CA LEU A 295 -18.63 -2.11 -9.36
C LEU A 295 -19.51 -0.87 -9.45
N ILE A 296 -20.03 -0.37 -8.33
CA ILE A 296 -20.85 0.85 -8.29
C ILE A 296 -20.02 2.07 -8.76
N ARG A 297 -18.80 2.23 -8.27
CA ARG A 297 -17.91 3.33 -8.68
C ARG A 297 -17.57 3.26 -10.17
N LEU A 298 -17.25 2.05 -10.67
CA LEU A 298 -17.00 1.83 -12.09
C LEU A 298 -18.23 2.17 -12.93
N GLY A 299 -19.42 1.69 -12.52
CA GLY A 299 -20.69 2.01 -13.15
C GLY A 299 -20.98 3.51 -13.20
N THR A 300 -20.68 4.23 -12.11
CA THR A 300 -20.80 5.69 -12.02
C THR A 300 -19.90 6.39 -13.03
N SER A 301 -18.65 5.93 -13.17
CA SER A 301 -17.69 6.47 -14.14
C SER A 301 -18.16 6.22 -15.58
N VAL A 302 -18.57 4.99 -15.87
CA VAL A 302 -19.13 4.62 -17.21
C VAL A 302 -20.36 5.48 -17.52
N TYR A 303 -21.24 5.69 -16.55
CA TYR A 303 -22.41 6.55 -16.71
C TYR A 303 -22.04 8.01 -17.03
N GLY A 304 -20.98 8.53 -16.41
CA GLY A 304 -20.41 9.84 -16.74
C GLY A 304 -19.93 9.93 -18.20
N TYR A 305 -19.22 8.92 -18.68
CA TYR A 305 -18.79 8.82 -20.09
C TYR A 305 -19.97 8.66 -21.04
N MET A 306 -21.01 7.92 -20.66
CA MET A 306 -22.24 7.79 -21.43
C MET A 306 -22.93 9.14 -21.69
N LYS A 307 -23.00 10.01 -20.68
CA LYS A 307 -23.52 11.37 -20.84
C LYS A 307 -22.72 12.19 -21.84
N ARG A 308 -21.37 12.09 -21.80
CA ARG A 308 -20.49 12.75 -22.77
C ARG A 308 -20.70 12.21 -24.16
N LEU A 309 -20.82 10.90 -24.33
CA LEU A 309 -21.11 10.25 -25.59
C LEU A 309 -22.44 10.75 -26.17
N ALA A 310 -23.50 10.75 -25.37
CA ALA A 310 -24.82 11.27 -25.77
C ALA A 310 -24.76 12.73 -26.24
N ALA A 311 -24.04 13.59 -25.50
CA ALA A 311 -23.86 14.99 -25.85
C ALA A 311 -23.13 15.15 -27.21
N ILE A 312 -22.08 14.37 -27.47
CA ILE A 312 -21.38 14.39 -28.79
C ILE A 312 -22.30 13.97 -29.93
N TYR A 313 -23.12 12.94 -29.74
CA TYR A 313 -24.07 12.49 -30.74
C TYR A 313 -25.20 13.51 -30.98
N CYS A 314 -25.69 14.19 -29.92
CA CYS A 314 -26.63 15.30 -30.08
C CYS A 314 -26.05 16.42 -30.94
N LEU A 315 -24.79 16.80 -30.69
CA LEU A 315 -24.11 17.84 -31.49
C LEU A 315 -23.92 17.43 -32.97
N LYS A 316 -23.64 16.13 -33.23
CA LYS A 316 -23.43 15.63 -34.59
C LYS A 316 -24.71 15.47 -35.40
N SER A 317 -25.83 15.15 -34.77
CA SER A 317 -27.09 14.81 -35.45
C SER A 317 -28.13 15.94 -35.45
N SER A 318 -27.80 17.10 -34.85
CA SER A 318 -28.76 18.19 -34.61
C SER A 318 -30.00 17.74 -33.82
N ASN A 319 -29.91 16.61 -33.14
CA ASN A 319 -30.98 16.06 -32.32
C ASN A 319 -30.80 16.52 -30.88
N ASN A 320 -31.79 17.15 -30.30
CA ASN A 320 -31.65 17.82 -29.00
C ASN A 320 -31.69 16.87 -27.78
N LYS A 321 -32.03 15.61 -27.98
CA LYS A 321 -32.08 14.64 -26.87
C LYS A 321 -31.78 13.22 -27.36
N ILE A 322 -30.85 12.55 -26.65
CA ILE A 322 -30.56 11.12 -26.77
C ILE A 322 -30.77 10.50 -25.38
N GLY A 323 -31.65 9.50 -25.30
CA GLY A 323 -31.94 8.76 -24.06
C GLY A 323 -30.80 7.78 -23.71
N LEU A 324 -30.87 7.24 -22.51
CA LEU A 324 -29.86 6.28 -22.02
C LEU A 324 -29.76 5.03 -22.90
N GLU A 325 -30.90 4.45 -23.28
CA GLU A 325 -30.96 3.24 -24.11
C GLU A 325 -30.30 3.47 -25.49
N GLU A 326 -30.63 4.59 -26.15
CA GLU A 326 -30.03 4.96 -27.42
C GLU A 326 -28.50 5.21 -27.27
N ALA A 327 -28.10 5.86 -26.19
CA ALA A 327 -26.67 6.06 -25.89
C ALA A 327 -25.93 4.73 -25.66
N MET A 328 -26.55 3.76 -25.01
CA MET A 328 -26.00 2.41 -24.83
C MET A 328 -25.85 1.67 -26.15
N GLU A 329 -26.85 1.75 -27.04
CA GLU A 329 -26.76 1.15 -28.38
C GLU A 329 -25.60 1.75 -29.18
N LYS A 330 -25.47 3.09 -29.17
CA LYS A 330 -24.35 3.79 -29.83
C LYS A 330 -22.99 3.42 -29.21
N LEU A 331 -22.92 3.28 -27.92
CA LEU A 331 -21.69 2.81 -27.21
C LEU A 331 -21.35 1.39 -27.67
N SER A 332 -22.31 0.47 -27.68
CA SER A 332 -22.10 -0.91 -28.14
C SER A 332 -21.53 -0.97 -29.56
N LYS A 333 -22.12 -0.20 -30.49
CA LYS A 333 -21.59 -0.10 -31.85
C LYS A 333 -20.16 0.45 -31.91
N LEU A 334 -19.83 1.42 -31.06
CA LEU A 334 -18.47 1.96 -30.95
C LEU A 334 -17.50 0.94 -30.38
N LEU A 335 -17.89 0.28 -29.31
CA LEU A 335 -17.06 -0.75 -28.65
C LEU A 335 -16.77 -1.92 -29.60
N ASN A 336 -17.74 -2.38 -30.37
CA ASN A 336 -17.54 -3.43 -31.37
C ASN A 336 -16.52 -3.04 -32.47
N ARG A 337 -16.31 -1.75 -32.71
CA ARG A 337 -15.30 -1.27 -33.68
C ARG A 337 -13.89 -1.19 -33.13
N ILE A 338 -13.76 -1.07 -31.81
CA ILE A 338 -12.46 -0.93 -31.11
C ILE A 338 -12.09 -2.21 -30.33
N HIS A 339 -13.03 -3.14 -30.23
CA HIS A 339 -12.81 -4.41 -29.52
C HIS A 339 -11.74 -5.24 -30.23
N ASP A 340 -10.74 -5.67 -29.47
CA ASP A 340 -9.69 -6.58 -29.90
C ASP A 340 -9.88 -7.94 -29.23
N PRO A 341 -10.49 -8.92 -29.91
CA PRO A 341 -10.75 -10.21 -29.31
C PRO A 341 -9.48 -11.03 -29.01
N LEU A 342 -8.35 -10.72 -29.68
CA LEU A 342 -7.10 -11.45 -29.46
C LEU A 342 -6.43 -11.08 -28.13
N ASN A 343 -6.62 -9.86 -27.67
CA ASN A 343 -6.01 -9.37 -26.45
C ASN A 343 -6.99 -9.29 -25.26
N TRP A 344 -8.30 -9.39 -25.52
CA TRP A 344 -9.33 -9.17 -24.50
C TRP A 344 -9.14 -10.04 -23.25
N ASP A 345 -9.06 -11.36 -23.39
CA ASP A 345 -8.95 -12.28 -22.27
C ASP A 345 -7.68 -12.04 -21.48
N GLY A 346 -6.58 -11.78 -22.19
CA GLY A 346 -5.30 -11.46 -21.55
C GLY A 346 -5.31 -10.14 -20.78
N ASP A 347 -6.02 -9.13 -21.29
CA ASP A 347 -6.15 -7.85 -20.61
C ASP A 347 -7.08 -7.95 -19.39
N VAL A 348 -8.17 -8.71 -19.50
CA VAL A 348 -9.07 -8.99 -18.38
C VAL A 348 -8.32 -9.77 -17.28
N GLN A 349 -7.57 -10.82 -17.66
CA GLN A 349 -6.79 -11.59 -16.68
C GLN A 349 -5.76 -10.72 -15.96
N ARG A 350 -5.05 -9.87 -16.70
CA ARG A 350 -4.12 -8.91 -16.08
C ARG A 350 -4.82 -8.01 -15.06
N ARG A 351 -6.03 -7.51 -15.34
CA ARG A 351 -6.83 -6.70 -14.41
C ARG A 351 -7.25 -7.48 -13.16
N ILE A 352 -7.61 -8.75 -13.34
CA ILE A 352 -7.91 -9.65 -12.21
C ILE A 352 -6.67 -9.79 -11.30
N ASP A 353 -5.50 -10.01 -11.90
CA ASP A 353 -4.25 -10.15 -11.16
C ASP A 353 -3.87 -8.86 -10.41
N GLU A 354 -3.99 -7.69 -11.09
CA GLU A 354 -3.79 -6.37 -10.47
C GLU A 354 -4.75 -6.15 -9.28
N MET A 355 -6.03 -6.53 -9.40
CA MET A 355 -7.00 -6.43 -8.31
C MET A 355 -6.68 -7.38 -7.15
N ARG A 356 -6.28 -8.63 -7.44
CA ARG A 356 -5.86 -9.61 -6.42
C ARG A 356 -4.60 -9.19 -5.67
N LEU A 357 -3.71 -8.46 -6.31
CA LEU A 357 -2.53 -7.86 -5.68
C LEU A 357 -2.84 -6.57 -4.90
N GLY A 358 -4.10 -6.14 -4.84
CA GLY A 358 -4.50 -4.89 -4.18
C GLY A 358 -3.98 -3.63 -4.87
N GLN A 359 -3.64 -3.71 -6.17
CA GLN A 359 -3.00 -2.62 -6.92
C GLN A 359 -4.00 -1.73 -7.67
N ARG A 360 -5.27 -2.11 -7.80
CA ARG A 360 -6.31 -1.30 -8.45
C ARG A 360 -7.72 -1.61 -7.95
#